data_4c7d745f6dd55df8111d554effb4fb87
#
_entry.id   4c7d745f6dd55df8111d554effb4fb87
#
_cell.length_a   1.000
_cell.length_b   1.000
_cell.length_c   1.000
_cell.angle_alpha   90.00
_cell.angle_beta   90.00
_cell.angle_gamma   90.00
#
_symmetry.space_group_name_H-M   'P 1'
#
loop_
_entity.id
_entity.type
_entity.pdbx_description
1 polymer ?
#
loop_
_entity_poly.entity_id
_entity_poly.type
_entity_poly.pdbx_seq_one_letter_code
_entity_poly.pdbx_strand_id
1 'polypeptide(L)'
;MKKFVTLLLTVAMIMSLAICGGVSASADDVTIKVAAIETAYGSQVWADVAAAFEAETGIKVELTTDQNLEDVLTGPMQNGEFPDVVHLATGRPAGLTEQLVKANALYPLTDTLALTIPGEDVKVSDKIAGGFTDNNIVAPYGDGVTYMAPMFYSPCGLFYNEKLFAEKGWEVPTTWDEMWELGDKAAEEGIALFTYPTAGYYDAFMFALMNAIGGPEFFNAITTYEEGAWDSENGQTLLAILDKLASYTHPSTPAQANNQDFTKNQRMVMTNDALFMPNGTWITGEMAGALETLENDFAWGMTAVPAAGEAPYSFCWFEQAWIPAGAEHIAEAEQFVAFLYSDVAAEIFASAGAMQPILGIADMLEGENVLFYSIYDNGAKAAMGGFAAFGEIPGVDVSSTFFTPIDSLVAGTITIDDYAEQVKTNSAMMRDNLLG
;
A
#
# COMPACT_ATOMS: atom_id res chain seq x y z
N MET A 1 47.07 22.87 57.79
CA MET A 1 47.04 22.61 56.34
C MET A 1 45.93 21.59 55.95
N LYS A 2 45.57 20.56 56.76
CA LYS A 2 44.53 19.59 56.37
C LYS A 2 43.06 20.10 56.39
N LYS A 3 42.77 21.17 57.14
CA LYS A 3 41.41 21.77 57.20
C LYS A 3 41.09 22.72 56.04
N PHE A 4 42.09 23.28 55.37
CA PHE A 4 41.91 24.16 54.21
C PHE A 4 41.70 23.41 52.90
N VAL A 5 42.26 22.21 52.78
CA VAL A 5 42.08 21.37 51.58
C VAL A 5 40.67 20.75 51.51
N THR A 6 40.04 20.46 52.68
CA THR A 6 38.67 19.90 52.72
C THR A 6 37.61 20.95 52.37
N LEU A 7 37.87 22.23 52.66
CA LEU A 7 36.94 23.32 52.30
C LEU A 7 36.96 23.69 50.80
N LEU A 8 38.14 23.57 50.16
CA LEU A 8 38.28 23.79 48.71
C LEU A 8 37.66 22.65 47.87
N LEU A 9 37.71 21.43 48.34
CA LEU A 9 37.06 20.27 47.66
C LEU A 9 35.53 20.31 47.79
N THR A 10 35.00 20.85 48.88
CA THR A 10 33.52 20.96 49.06
C THR A 10 32.95 22.12 48.23
N VAL A 11 33.69 23.21 48.04
CA VAL A 11 33.25 24.31 47.16
C VAL A 11 33.38 23.94 45.66
N ALA A 12 34.36 23.12 45.27
CA ALA A 12 34.47 22.60 43.90
C ALA A 12 33.35 21.59 43.57
N MET A 13 32.89 20.77 44.54
CA MET A 13 31.74 19.86 44.33
C MET A 13 30.40 20.59 44.27
N ILE A 14 30.24 21.73 44.94
CA ILE A 14 29.02 22.51 44.87
C ILE A 14 28.96 23.33 43.59
N MET A 15 30.07 23.74 43.00
CA MET A 15 30.11 24.39 41.69
C MET A 15 29.94 23.42 40.52
N SER A 16 30.25 22.13 40.66
CA SER A 16 30.00 21.17 39.59
C SER A 16 28.57 20.62 39.54
N LEU A 17 27.75 20.86 40.61
CA LEU A 17 26.31 20.54 40.57
C LEU A 17 25.42 21.71 40.09
N ALA A 18 26.00 22.91 39.89
CA ALA A 18 25.23 24.06 39.42
C ALA A 18 25.37 24.32 37.91
N ILE A 19 26.09 23.46 37.14
CA ILE A 19 26.30 23.59 35.70
C ILE A 19 25.63 22.45 34.93
N CYS A 20 24.92 21.54 35.61
CA CYS A 20 23.96 20.62 35.00
C CYS A 20 22.52 21.09 35.17
N GLY A 21 22.29 22.41 35.16
CA GLY A 21 21.04 22.99 34.70
C GLY A 21 21.08 22.89 33.18
N GLY A 22 20.55 21.79 32.64
CA GLY A 22 20.32 21.72 31.20
C GLY A 22 19.54 22.98 30.81
N VAL A 23 20.04 23.69 29.85
CA VAL A 23 19.23 24.55 29.02
C VAL A 23 18.28 23.54 28.38
N SER A 24 17.12 23.29 28.98
CA SER A 24 15.96 22.87 28.23
C SER A 24 15.74 24.02 27.27
N ALA A 25 16.18 23.87 26.04
CA ALA A 25 15.64 24.65 24.96
C ALA A 25 14.11 24.43 25.11
N SER A 26 13.39 25.49 25.35
CA SER A 26 11.94 25.43 25.38
C SER A 26 11.53 24.91 24.02
N ALA A 27 10.77 23.84 23.97
CA ALA A 27 10.20 23.30 22.71
C ALA A 27 9.36 24.37 21.98
N ASP A 28 9.02 25.45 22.69
CA ASP A 28 8.21 26.57 22.19
C ASP A 28 8.86 27.40 21.06
N ASP A 29 10.15 27.20 20.75
CA ASP A 29 10.87 27.99 19.75
C ASP A 29 11.24 27.22 18.47
N VAL A 30 10.93 25.92 18.37
CA VAL A 30 11.23 25.13 17.17
C VAL A 30 10.02 25.13 16.22
N THR A 31 10.30 25.39 14.94
CA THR A 31 9.30 25.29 13.86
C THR A 31 9.83 24.34 12.81
N ILE A 32 9.12 23.25 12.55
CA ILE A 32 9.41 22.30 11.45
C ILE A 32 8.65 22.70 10.18
N LYS A 33 9.22 22.41 9.03
CA LYS A 33 8.60 22.59 7.72
C LYS A 33 8.04 21.27 7.24
N VAL A 34 6.74 21.20 7.09
CA VAL A 34 6.02 20.00 6.60
C VAL A 34 5.43 20.30 5.23
N ALA A 35 5.72 19.44 4.26
CA ALA A 35 5.16 19.53 2.93
C ALA A 35 4.29 18.29 2.65
N ALA A 36 3.04 18.50 2.26
CA ALA A 36 2.11 17.40 2.00
C ALA A 36 1.34 17.62 0.70
N ILE A 37 1.20 16.55 -0.09
CA ILE A 37 0.42 16.62 -1.31
C ILE A 37 -1.06 16.80 -0.97
N GLU A 38 -1.74 17.67 -1.74
CA GLU A 38 -3.19 17.82 -1.69
C GLU A 38 -3.85 16.87 -2.69
N THR A 39 -4.64 15.94 -2.20
CA THR A 39 -5.42 15.01 -3.01
C THR A 39 -6.92 15.11 -2.69
N ALA A 40 -7.70 14.05 -2.92
CA ALA A 40 -9.14 14.04 -2.73
C ALA A 40 -9.61 14.35 -1.28
N TYR A 41 -8.79 14.08 -0.27
CA TYR A 41 -9.05 14.42 1.13
C TYR A 41 -8.76 15.89 1.48
N GLY A 42 -8.24 16.67 0.54
CA GLY A 42 -7.99 18.10 0.67
C GLY A 42 -6.78 18.47 1.54
N SER A 43 -6.54 19.79 1.67
CA SER A 43 -5.41 20.33 2.44
C SER A 43 -5.76 20.56 3.92
N GLN A 44 -7.05 20.72 4.25
CA GLN A 44 -7.49 21.05 5.62
C GLN A 44 -7.09 19.96 6.61
N VAL A 45 -7.13 18.70 6.24
CA VAL A 45 -6.74 17.56 7.08
C VAL A 45 -5.31 17.71 7.61
N TRP A 46 -4.38 18.20 6.79
CA TRP A 46 -3.00 18.43 7.21
C TRP A 46 -2.86 19.61 8.16
N ALA A 47 -3.67 20.67 7.97
CA ALA A 47 -3.71 21.80 8.91
C ALA A 47 -4.25 21.38 10.28
N ASP A 48 -5.27 20.51 10.32
CA ASP A 48 -5.86 20.01 11.56
C ASP A 48 -4.88 19.09 12.30
N VAL A 49 -4.16 18.21 11.60
CA VAL A 49 -3.12 17.36 12.19
C VAL A 49 -1.93 18.18 12.69
N ALA A 50 -1.47 19.18 11.92
CA ALA A 50 -0.43 20.10 12.37
C ALA A 50 -0.82 20.84 13.66
N ALA A 51 -2.04 21.34 13.73
CA ALA A 51 -2.55 22.02 14.94
C ALA A 51 -2.65 21.07 16.15
N ALA A 52 -3.04 19.80 15.92
CA ALA A 52 -3.08 18.79 16.99
C ALA A 52 -1.66 18.44 17.47
N PHE A 53 -0.70 18.31 16.58
CA PHE A 53 0.72 18.09 16.92
C PHE A 53 1.30 19.25 17.72
N GLU A 54 1.05 20.50 17.29
CA GLU A 54 1.48 21.69 18.01
C GLU A 54 0.88 21.74 19.43
N ALA A 55 -0.39 21.35 19.58
CA ALA A 55 -1.06 21.34 20.88
C ALA A 55 -0.46 20.28 21.83
N GLU A 56 -0.04 19.12 21.31
CA GLU A 56 0.51 18.03 22.11
C GLU A 56 1.98 18.27 22.48
N THR A 57 2.78 18.78 21.54
CA THR A 57 4.24 18.82 21.69
C THR A 57 4.82 20.21 21.94
N GLY A 58 4.09 21.27 21.57
CA GLY A 58 4.58 22.65 21.56
C GLY A 58 5.47 22.98 20.35
N ILE A 59 5.80 22.02 19.49
CA ILE A 59 6.58 22.22 18.27
C ILE A 59 5.67 22.82 17.20
N LYS A 60 6.07 23.93 16.59
CA LYS A 60 5.28 24.59 15.54
C LYS A 60 5.47 23.95 14.19
N VAL A 61 4.46 24.01 13.33
CA VAL A 61 4.47 23.48 11.98
C VAL A 61 4.24 24.60 10.96
N GLU A 62 5.22 24.80 10.08
CA GLU A 62 5.04 25.56 8.84
C GLU A 62 4.62 24.59 7.74
N LEU A 63 3.32 24.60 7.37
CA LEU A 63 2.72 23.67 6.45
C LEU A 63 2.70 24.22 5.01
N THR A 64 3.16 23.42 4.06
CA THR A 64 3.00 23.63 2.62
C THR A 64 2.16 22.50 2.02
N THR A 65 1.05 22.84 1.36
CA THR A 65 0.22 21.86 0.63
C THR A 65 0.01 22.33 -0.80
N ASP A 66 0.12 21.42 -1.76
CA ASP A 66 -0.16 21.69 -3.17
C ASP A 66 -0.47 20.39 -3.91
N GLN A 67 -1.30 20.47 -4.97
CA GLN A 67 -1.62 19.31 -5.83
C GLN A 67 -0.44 18.92 -6.74
N ASN A 68 0.44 19.89 -7.04
CA ASN A 68 1.68 19.71 -7.78
C ASN A 68 2.88 19.95 -6.86
N LEU A 69 2.88 19.29 -5.72
CA LEU A 69 3.88 19.52 -4.65
C LEU A 69 5.32 19.39 -5.14
N GLU A 70 5.59 18.50 -6.10
CA GLU A 70 6.90 18.32 -6.70
C GLU A 70 7.43 19.59 -7.37
N ASP A 71 6.55 20.34 -8.05
CA ASP A 71 6.93 21.61 -8.70
C ASP A 71 7.31 22.68 -7.66
N VAL A 72 6.63 22.66 -6.51
CA VAL A 72 6.90 23.58 -5.39
C VAL A 72 8.24 23.25 -4.71
N LEU A 73 8.55 21.96 -4.51
CA LEU A 73 9.70 21.52 -3.73
C LEU A 73 11.00 21.42 -4.53
N THR A 74 10.94 21.08 -5.82
CA THR A 74 12.14 20.76 -6.62
C THR A 74 13.14 21.92 -6.64
N GLY A 75 12.69 23.13 -6.87
CA GLY A 75 13.58 24.31 -6.94
C GLY A 75 14.28 24.63 -5.61
N PRO A 76 13.56 24.78 -4.50
CA PRO A 76 14.15 24.97 -3.17
C PRO A 76 15.12 23.85 -2.77
N MET A 77 14.73 22.58 -2.94
CA MET A 77 15.58 21.42 -2.57
C MET A 77 16.89 21.37 -3.37
N GLN A 78 16.87 21.74 -4.66
CA GLN A 78 18.10 21.87 -5.46
C GLN A 78 19.04 22.96 -4.93
N ASN A 79 18.51 23.96 -4.23
CA ASN A 79 19.29 25.03 -3.58
C ASN A 79 19.68 24.65 -2.13
N GLY A 80 19.34 23.47 -1.64
CA GLY A 80 19.66 23.01 -0.29
C GLY A 80 18.63 23.45 0.76
N GLU A 81 17.47 23.93 0.35
CA GLU A 81 16.36 24.30 1.23
C GLU A 81 15.37 23.13 1.29
N PHE A 82 15.50 22.30 2.32
CA PHE A 82 14.68 21.10 2.48
C PHE A 82 13.52 21.35 3.46
N PRO A 83 12.33 20.77 3.21
CA PRO A 83 11.34 20.56 4.28
C PRO A 83 11.89 19.56 5.28
N ASP A 84 11.33 19.55 6.51
CA ASP A 84 11.71 18.57 7.53
C ASP A 84 10.95 17.26 7.34
N VAL A 85 9.68 17.31 6.90
CA VAL A 85 8.87 16.12 6.56
C VAL A 85 8.17 16.34 5.23
N VAL A 86 8.12 15.31 4.40
CA VAL A 86 7.34 15.30 3.15
C VAL A 86 6.39 14.14 3.12
N HIS A 87 5.14 14.39 2.77
CA HIS A 87 4.15 13.38 2.42
C HIS A 87 3.92 13.40 0.91
N LEU A 88 4.36 12.35 0.23
CA LEU A 88 4.30 12.23 -1.23
C LEU A 88 4.43 10.77 -1.66
N ALA A 89 3.51 10.31 -2.51
CA ALA A 89 3.52 8.95 -3.02
C ALA A 89 4.69 8.68 -3.97
N THR A 90 5.17 7.45 -4.01
CA THR A 90 5.99 6.91 -5.10
C THR A 90 5.15 6.68 -6.36
N GLY A 91 5.80 6.53 -7.51
CA GLY A 91 5.13 6.28 -8.79
C GLY A 91 4.49 7.51 -9.45
N ARG A 92 4.68 8.70 -8.90
CA ARG A 92 4.17 9.93 -9.49
C ARG A 92 5.00 10.36 -10.72
N PRO A 93 4.38 11.01 -11.73
CA PRO A 93 5.08 11.32 -13.00
C PRO A 93 6.32 12.19 -12.85
N ALA A 94 6.37 13.10 -11.87
CA ALA A 94 7.54 13.96 -11.62
C ALA A 94 8.69 13.22 -10.94
N GLY A 95 8.41 12.10 -10.24
CA GLY A 95 9.40 11.19 -9.67
C GLY A 95 10.34 11.80 -8.64
N LEU A 96 9.88 12.79 -7.85
CA LEU A 96 10.73 13.46 -6.85
C LEU A 96 11.21 12.48 -5.77
N THR A 97 10.32 11.63 -5.26
CA THR A 97 10.65 10.61 -4.25
C THR A 97 11.71 9.64 -4.80
N GLU A 98 11.53 9.15 -6.03
CA GLU A 98 12.46 8.23 -6.69
C GLU A 98 13.83 8.88 -6.96
N GLN A 99 13.86 10.18 -7.27
CA GLN A 99 15.12 10.91 -7.43
C GLN A 99 15.90 10.96 -6.12
N LEU A 100 15.22 11.19 -4.98
CA LEU A 100 15.85 11.20 -3.67
C LEU A 100 16.30 9.80 -3.24
N VAL A 101 15.49 8.77 -3.50
CA VAL A 101 15.87 7.36 -3.31
C VAL A 101 17.15 7.07 -4.09
N LYS A 102 17.20 7.38 -5.39
CA LYS A 102 18.36 7.17 -6.25
C LYS A 102 19.60 7.92 -5.78
N ALA A 103 19.42 9.09 -5.17
CA ALA A 103 20.51 9.91 -4.61
C ALA A 103 20.95 9.47 -3.20
N ASN A 104 20.34 8.47 -2.57
CA ASN A 104 20.47 8.11 -1.16
C ASN A 104 20.27 9.32 -0.24
N ALA A 105 19.25 10.13 -0.54
CA ALA A 105 18.98 11.41 0.12
C ALA A 105 17.77 11.35 1.07
N LEU A 106 17.39 10.17 1.55
CA LEU A 106 16.38 9.96 2.59
C LEU A 106 17.02 9.65 3.94
N TYR A 107 16.41 10.16 5.00
CA TYR A 107 16.80 9.84 6.38
C TYR A 107 16.18 8.47 6.79
N PRO A 108 16.92 7.60 7.51
CA PRO A 108 16.41 6.32 7.96
C PRO A 108 15.34 6.45 9.04
N LEU A 109 14.21 5.79 8.87
CA LEU A 109 13.04 5.87 9.77
C LEU A 109 12.84 4.63 10.65
N THR A 110 13.69 3.61 10.60
CA THR A 110 13.51 2.40 11.42
C THR A 110 13.43 2.74 12.92
N ASP A 111 14.30 3.61 13.40
CA ASP A 111 14.30 4.04 14.80
C ASP A 111 13.12 4.97 15.10
N THR A 112 12.71 5.80 14.13
CA THR A 112 11.52 6.66 14.22
C THR A 112 10.25 5.83 14.40
N LEU A 113 10.10 4.74 13.63
CA LEU A 113 8.96 3.82 13.79
C LEU A 113 9.00 3.02 15.11
N ALA A 114 10.12 2.97 15.79
CA ALA A 114 10.24 2.39 17.13
C ALA A 114 9.97 3.40 18.27
N LEU A 115 9.75 4.67 17.97
CA LEU A 115 9.39 5.69 18.96
C LEU A 115 8.01 5.42 19.54
N THR A 116 7.84 5.84 20.80
CA THR A 116 6.53 5.99 21.42
C THR A 116 5.84 7.21 20.80
N ILE A 117 4.59 7.05 20.41
CA ILE A 117 3.78 8.13 19.81
C ILE A 117 3.58 9.25 20.83
N PRO A 118 3.83 10.52 20.46
CA PRO A 118 3.54 11.65 21.36
C PRO A 118 2.08 11.63 21.85
N GLY A 119 1.90 11.71 23.18
CA GLY A 119 0.59 11.64 23.82
C GLY A 119 0.06 10.23 24.10
N GLU A 120 0.76 9.18 23.71
CA GLU A 120 0.34 7.79 23.88
C GLU A 120 1.43 6.91 24.52
N ASP A 121 1.06 5.72 25.03
CA ASP A 121 2.00 4.72 25.58
C ASP A 121 2.28 3.56 24.59
N VAL A 122 2.11 3.82 23.28
CA VAL A 122 2.22 2.82 22.20
C VAL A 122 3.30 3.24 21.20
N LYS A 123 4.03 2.29 20.64
CA LYS A 123 4.99 2.56 19.56
C LYS A 123 4.30 2.62 18.21
N VAL A 124 4.87 3.40 17.29
CA VAL A 124 4.39 3.46 15.90
C VAL A 124 4.35 2.06 15.27
N SER A 125 5.45 1.29 15.39
CA SER A 125 5.55 -0.06 14.83
C SER A 125 4.50 -1.04 15.34
N ASP A 126 3.96 -0.82 16.55
CA ASP A 126 2.96 -1.70 17.14
C ASP A 126 1.55 -1.41 16.58
N LYS A 127 1.35 -0.24 15.97
CA LYS A 127 0.08 0.14 15.31
C LYS A 127 0.04 -0.22 13.83
N ILE A 128 1.17 -0.24 13.13
CA ILE A 128 1.19 -0.47 11.69
C ILE A 128 0.84 -1.93 11.37
N ALA A 129 -0.07 -2.14 10.41
CA ALA A 129 -0.45 -3.47 9.94
C ALA A 129 0.73 -4.19 9.26
N GLY A 130 0.75 -5.54 9.35
CA GLY A 130 1.84 -6.36 8.79
C GLY A 130 1.94 -6.23 7.26
N GLY A 131 3.18 -6.18 6.75
CA GLY A 131 3.50 -6.05 5.33
C GLY A 131 3.77 -4.61 4.89
N PHE A 132 3.38 -3.60 5.68
CA PHE A 132 3.57 -2.19 5.30
C PHE A 132 4.98 -1.66 5.57
N THR A 133 5.77 -2.30 6.43
CA THR A 133 7.13 -1.85 6.82
C THR A 133 8.25 -2.73 6.29
N ASP A 134 7.94 -3.89 5.70
CA ASP A 134 8.89 -4.90 5.23
C ASP A 134 8.83 -5.16 3.71
N ASN A 135 8.60 -4.09 2.94
CA ASN A 135 8.53 -4.14 1.47
C ASN A 135 9.56 -3.20 0.83
N ASN A 136 9.84 -3.41 -0.45
CA ASN A 136 10.85 -2.67 -1.21
C ASN A 136 10.48 -1.21 -1.53
N ILE A 137 9.23 -0.79 -1.31
CA ILE A 137 8.84 0.62 -1.46
C ILE A 137 9.36 1.41 -0.27
N VAL A 138 9.10 0.95 0.95
CA VAL A 138 9.51 1.65 2.18
C VAL A 138 10.98 1.40 2.56
N ALA A 139 11.57 0.28 2.10
CA ALA A 139 12.96 -0.12 2.30
C ALA A 139 13.70 -0.26 0.94
N PRO A 140 13.88 0.85 0.18
CA PRO A 140 14.26 0.80 -1.23
C PRO A 140 15.71 0.35 -1.49
N TYR A 141 16.57 0.34 -0.46
CA TYR A 141 17.99 0.02 -0.64
C TYR A 141 18.36 -1.44 -0.33
N GLY A 142 17.39 -2.25 0.11
CA GLY A 142 17.63 -3.67 0.42
C GLY A 142 18.58 -3.91 1.60
N ASP A 143 18.80 -2.90 2.44
CA ASP A 143 19.67 -2.93 3.63
C ASP A 143 18.93 -3.29 4.92
N GLY A 144 17.61 -3.55 4.83
CA GLY A 144 16.73 -3.83 5.96
C GLY A 144 16.34 -2.60 6.77
N VAL A 145 16.61 -1.40 6.26
CA VAL A 145 16.27 -0.13 6.89
C VAL A 145 15.05 0.47 6.20
N THR A 146 14.08 0.90 7.00
CA THR A 146 12.90 1.62 6.51
C THR A 146 13.24 3.10 6.33
N TYR A 147 12.94 3.67 5.18
CA TYR A 147 13.18 5.08 4.84
C TYR A 147 11.90 5.87 4.59
N MET A 148 10.78 5.19 4.39
CA MET A 148 9.49 5.82 4.15
C MET A 148 8.44 5.23 5.09
N ALA A 149 7.70 6.08 5.78
CA ALA A 149 6.61 5.70 6.67
C ALA A 149 5.33 5.50 5.83
N PRO A 150 4.65 4.33 5.93
CA PRO A 150 3.43 4.07 5.19
C PRO A 150 2.28 4.94 5.70
N MET A 151 1.64 5.68 4.79
CA MET A 151 0.55 6.60 5.14
C MET A 151 -0.79 6.09 4.63
N PHE A 152 -1.46 6.80 3.75
CA PHE A 152 -2.80 6.45 3.30
C PHE A 152 -2.78 5.30 2.30
N TYR A 153 -3.77 4.40 2.40
CA TYR A 153 -3.83 3.22 1.57
C TYR A 153 -5.25 2.94 1.07
N SER A 154 -5.32 2.19 -0.02
CA SER A 154 -6.58 1.67 -0.58
C SER A 154 -6.41 0.18 -0.85
N PRO A 155 -7.03 -0.70 -0.06
CA PRO A 155 -6.94 -2.13 -0.28
C PRO A 155 -7.67 -2.57 -1.55
N CYS A 156 -7.08 -3.54 -2.25
CA CYS A 156 -7.66 -4.23 -3.38
C CYS A 156 -7.94 -5.67 -2.98
N GLY A 157 -9.05 -6.21 -3.43
CA GLY A 157 -9.42 -7.57 -3.10
C GLY A 157 -10.34 -8.19 -4.14
N LEU A 158 -10.93 -9.31 -3.79
CA LEU A 158 -11.98 -9.94 -4.57
C LEU A 158 -13.34 -9.45 -4.06
N PHE A 159 -14.02 -8.67 -4.87
CA PHE A 159 -15.35 -8.14 -4.58
C PHE A 159 -16.43 -9.12 -5.00
N TYR A 160 -17.49 -9.23 -4.20
CA TYR A 160 -18.61 -10.15 -4.41
C TYR A 160 -19.93 -9.54 -3.91
N ASN A 161 -21.06 -10.17 -4.24
CA ASN A 161 -22.37 -9.81 -3.70
C ASN A 161 -22.62 -10.53 -2.38
N GLU A 162 -22.48 -9.84 -1.25
CA GLU A 162 -22.71 -10.36 0.09
C GLU A 162 -24.15 -10.90 0.27
N LYS A 163 -25.16 -10.27 -0.38
CA LYS A 163 -26.55 -10.70 -0.30
C LYS A 163 -26.78 -12.05 -0.97
N LEU A 164 -26.13 -12.28 -2.13
CA LEU A 164 -26.18 -13.58 -2.80
C LEU A 164 -25.57 -14.69 -1.92
N PHE A 165 -24.40 -14.43 -1.33
CA PHE A 165 -23.75 -15.40 -0.45
C PHE A 165 -24.62 -15.74 0.75
N ALA A 166 -25.23 -14.76 1.39
CA ALA A 166 -26.15 -14.96 2.50
C ALA A 166 -27.40 -15.72 2.08
N GLU A 167 -28.01 -15.42 0.91
CA GLU A 167 -29.17 -16.11 0.37
C GLU A 167 -28.89 -17.60 0.11
N LYS A 168 -27.74 -17.90 -0.51
CA LYS A 168 -27.34 -19.25 -0.87
C LYS A 168 -26.73 -20.06 0.30
N GLY A 169 -26.39 -19.37 1.41
CA GLY A 169 -25.64 -19.96 2.50
C GLY A 169 -24.22 -20.38 2.09
N TRP A 170 -23.65 -19.63 1.15
CA TRP A 170 -22.26 -19.83 0.71
C TRP A 170 -21.30 -19.10 1.65
N GLU A 171 -20.18 -19.76 1.94
CA GLU A 171 -19.08 -19.15 2.69
C GLU A 171 -18.06 -18.58 1.72
N VAL A 172 -17.38 -17.48 2.14
CA VAL A 172 -16.31 -16.86 1.37
C VAL A 172 -15.08 -17.75 1.43
N PRO A 173 -14.51 -18.18 0.29
CA PRO A 173 -13.37 -19.08 0.27
C PRO A 173 -12.12 -18.46 0.88
N THR A 174 -11.39 -19.24 1.68
CA THR A 174 -10.10 -18.87 2.28
C THR A 174 -8.93 -19.62 1.63
N THR A 175 -9.24 -20.68 0.88
CA THR A 175 -8.28 -21.49 0.13
C THR A 175 -8.71 -21.63 -1.33
N TRP A 176 -7.77 -21.97 -2.21
CA TRP A 176 -8.09 -22.24 -3.61
C TRP A 176 -8.93 -23.50 -3.83
N ASP A 177 -8.82 -24.50 -2.97
CA ASP A 177 -9.69 -25.69 -3.05
C ASP A 177 -11.14 -25.31 -2.77
N GLU A 178 -11.39 -24.51 -1.73
CA GLU A 178 -12.72 -23.95 -1.43
C GLU A 178 -13.24 -23.05 -2.56
N MET A 179 -12.34 -22.26 -3.20
CA MET A 179 -12.68 -21.43 -4.34
C MET A 179 -13.20 -22.26 -5.51
N TRP A 180 -12.53 -23.39 -5.80
CA TRP A 180 -12.96 -24.29 -6.88
C TRP A 180 -14.29 -25.00 -6.55
N GLU A 181 -14.45 -25.47 -5.32
CA GLU A 181 -15.71 -26.08 -4.87
C GLU A 181 -16.89 -25.11 -4.97
N LEU A 182 -16.67 -23.85 -4.63
CA LEU A 182 -17.67 -22.80 -4.78
C LEU A 182 -17.96 -22.52 -6.26
N GLY A 183 -16.94 -22.50 -7.11
CA GLY A 183 -17.08 -22.33 -8.55
C GLY A 183 -17.92 -23.42 -9.20
N ASP A 184 -17.73 -24.69 -8.80
CA ASP A 184 -18.55 -25.82 -9.26
C ASP A 184 -20.01 -25.65 -8.83
N LYS A 185 -20.27 -25.28 -7.57
CA LYS A 185 -21.62 -25.00 -7.07
C LYS A 185 -22.32 -23.86 -7.81
N ALA A 186 -21.58 -22.79 -8.07
CA ALA A 186 -22.10 -21.63 -8.80
C ALA A 186 -22.43 -21.96 -10.26
N ALA A 187 -21.60 -22.78 -10.91
CA ALA A 187 -21.81 -23.24 -12.27
C ALA A 187 -23.10 -24.07 -12.43
N GLU A 188 -23.51 -24.84 -11.42
CA GLU A 188 -24.80 -25.57 -11.40
C GLU A 188 -26.01 -24.62 -11.46
N GLU A 189 -25.82 -23.36 -10.99
CA GLU A 189 -26.82 -22.30 -11.04
C GLU A 189 -26.64 -21.34 -12.24
N GLY A 190 -25.65 -21.60 -13.10
CA GLY A 190 -25.34 -20.79 -14.27
C GLY A 190 -24.54 -19.50 -13.98
N ILE A 191 -23.92 -19.43 -12.79
CA ILE A 191 -23.12 -18.30 -12.34
C ILE A 191 -21.63 -18.64 -12.54
N ALA A 192 -20.86 -17.74 -13.19
CA ALA A 192 -19.43 -17.92 -13.31
C ALA A 192 -18.73 -17.61 -11.98
N LEU A 193 -17.61 -18.27 -11.70
CA LEU A 193 -16.85 -17.98 -10.49
C LEU A 193 -16.19 -16.59 -10.54
N PHE A 194 -15.73 -16.17 -11.71
CA PHE A 194 -14.83 -15.04 -11.82
C PHE A 194 -15.14 -14.16 -13.03
N THR A 195 -14.89 -12.87 -12.88
CA THR A 195 -14.75 -11.87 -13.94
C THR A 195 -13.67 -10.89 -13.53
N TYR A 196 -13.22 -10.03 -14.44
CA TYR A 196 -12.33 -8.90 -14.13
C TYR A 196 -12.70 -7.68 -14.97
N PRO A 197 -12.56 -6.46 -14.45
CA PRO A 197 -12.98 -5.25 -15.15
C PRO A 197 -12.18 -5.01 -16.42
N THR A 198 -10.87 -4.99 -16.28
CA THR A 198 -9.91 -4.88 -17.39
C THR A 198 -8.66 -5.69 -17.07
N ALA A 199 -7.88 -6.01 -18.11
CA ALA A 199 -6.56 -6.61 -17.90
C ALA A 199 -5.64 -5.72 -17.02
N GLY A 200 -5.87 -4.39 -16.99
CA GLY A 200 -5.13 -3.47 -16.11
C GLY A 200 -5.41 -3.69 -14.62
N TYR A 201 -6.65 -3.94 -14.22
CA TYR A 201 -6.99 -4.23 -12.81
C TYR A 201 -6.62 -5.65 -12.38
N TYR A 202 -6.21 -6.49 -13.33
CA TYR A 202 -5.70 -7.82 -13.05
C TYR A 202 -4.33 -7.78 -12.36
N ASP A 203 -3.60 -6.66 -12.46
CA ASP A 203 -2.30 -6.46 -11.81
C ASP A 203 -2.40 -6.60 -10.28
N ALA A 204 -3.33 -5.91 -9.66
CA ALA A 204 -3.55 -5.97 -8.21
C ALA A 204 -3.88 -7.40 -7.74
N PHE A 205 -4.70 -8.13 -8.51
CA PHE A 205 -4.98 -9.54 -8.23
C PHE A 205 -3.73 -10.41 -8.37
N MET A 206 -2.98 -10.26 -9.45
CA MET A 206 -1.78 -11.06 -9.71
C MET A 206 -0.69 -10.80 -8.67
N PHE A 207 -0.51 -9.55 -8.24
CA PHE A 207 0.44 -9.21 -7.18
C PHE A 207 0.06 -9.83 -5.84
N ALA A 208 -1.22 -9.78 -5.47
CA ALA A 208 -1.72 -10.46 -4.28
C ALA A 208 -1.58 -11.99 -4.39
N LEU A 209 -1.88 -12.56 -5.56
CA LEU A 209 -1.76 -14.01 -5.81
C LEU A 209 -0.31 -14.49 -5.69
N MET A 210 0.65 -13.79 -6.27
CA MET A 210 2.07 -14.15 -6.14
C MET A 210 2.51 -14.16 -4.68
N ASN A 211 2.11 -13.15 -3.90
CA ASN A 211 2.39 -13.11 -2.47
C ASN A 211 1.66 -14.23 -1.70
N ALA A 212 0.42 -14.55 -2.06
CA ALA A 212 -0.35 -15.64 -1.44
C ALA A 212 0.21 -17.04 -1.73
N ILE A 213 0.98 -17.20 -2.81
CA ILE A 213 1.67 -18.44 -3.19
C ILE A 213 2.99 -18.59 -2.45
N GLY A 214 3.89 -17.61 -2.56
CA GLY A 214 5.27 -17.75 -2.09
C GLY A 214 5.81 -16.54 -1.31
N GLY A 215 4.92 -15.68 -0.81
CA GLY A 215 5.29 -14.49 -0.04
C GLY A 215 6.03 -13.43 -0.86
N PRO A 216 6.58 -12.41 -0.18
CA PRO A 216 7.32 -11.32 -0.81
C PRO A 216 8.55 -11.79 -1.60
N GLU A 217 9.18 -12.90 -1.21
CA GLU A 217 10.34 -13.44 -1.91
C GLU A 217 9.97 -13.89 -3.33
N PHE A 218 8.89 -14.66 -3.48
CA PHE A 218 8.43 -15.09 -4.80
C PHE A 218 7.89 -13.92 -5.63
N PHE A 219 7.15 -13.01 -5.01
CA PHE A 219 6.70 -11.80 -5.66
C PHE A 219 7.89 -11.00 -6.24
N ASN A 220 8.93 -10.77 -5.44
CA ASN A 220 10.12 -10.06 -5.88
C ASN A 220 10.84 -10.82 -7.01
N ALA A 221 10.97 -12.15 -6.92
CA ALA A 221 11.60 -12.94 -7.97
C ALA A 221 10.91 -12.77 -9.34
N ILE A 222 9.57 -12.75 -9.37
CA ILE A 222 8.81 -12.51 -10.61
C ILE A 222 8.94 -11.06 -11.07
N THR A 223 8.78 -10.09 -10.17
CA THR A 223 8.72 -8.67 -10.53
C THR A 223 10.08 -8.05 -10.84
N THR A 224 11.18 -8.70 -10.43
CA THR A 224 12.55 -8.35 -10.85
C THR A 224 13.08 -9.27 -11.97
N TYR A 225 12.19 -10.09 -12.56
CA TYR A 225 12.49 -10.95 -13.70
C TYR A 225 13.60 -11.98 -13.42
N GLU A 226 13.68 -12.52 -12.22
CA GLU A 226 14.70 -13.49 -11.82
C GLU A 226 14.66 -14.74 -12.71
N GLU A 227 15.86 -15.23 -13.09
CA GLU A 227 15.97 -16.42 -13.92
C GLU A 227 15.43 -17.67 -13.21
N GLY A 228 14.55 -18.40 -13.88
CA GLY A 228 13.94 -19.60 -13.35
C GLY A 228 12.76 -19.37 -12.39
N ALA A 229 12.39 -18.13 -12.05
CA ALA A 229 11.26 -17.84 -11.18
C ALA A 229 9.96 -18.50 -11.66
N TRP A 230 9.68 -18.45 -12.94
CA TRP A 230 8.52 -19.10 -13.57
C TRP A 230 8.61 -20.65 -13.65
N ASP A 231 9.82 -21.21 -13.54
CA ASP A 231 10.06 -22.66 -13.54
C ASP A 231 10.06 -23.24 -12.11
N SER A 232 10.09 -22.39 -11.09
CA SER A 232 10.02 -22.78 -9.68
C SER A 232 8.67 -23.45 -9.34
N GLU A 233 8.60 -24.14 -8.21
CA GLU A 233 7.36 -24.73 -7.70
C GLU A 233 6.26 -23.66 -7.54
N ASN A 234 6.60 -22.49 -7.03
CA ASN A 234 5.69 -21.35 -6.91
C ASN A 234 5.25 -20.82 -8.27
N GLY A 235 6.16 -20.72 -9.25
CA GLY A 235 5.84 -20.33 -10.62
C GLY A 235 4.88 -21.30 -11.31
N GLN A 236 5.08 -22.59 -11.12
CA GLN A 236 4.17 -23.61 -11.66
C GLN A 236 2.80 -23.58 -10.95
N THR A 237 2.77 -23.30 -9.65
CA THR A 237 1.51 -23.12 -8.91
C THR A 237 0.75 -21.89 -9.42
N LEU A 238 1.44 -20.78 -9.69
CA LEU A 238 0.85 -19.57 -10.28
C LEU A 238 0.21 -19.88 -11.63
N LEU A 239 0.95 -20.55 -12.54
CA LEU A 239 0.44 -20.93 -13.85
C LEU A 239 -0.77 -21.85 -13.76
N ALA A 240 -0.75 -22.84 -12.86
CA ALA A 240 -1.88 -23.77 -12.65
C ALA A 240 -3.14 -23.06 -12.14
N ILE A 241 -3.00 -22.08 -11.23
CA ILE A 241 -4.13 -21.29 -10.74
C ILE A 241 -4.69 -20.41 -11.87
N LEU A 242 -3.83 -19.73 -12.66
CA LEU A 242 -4.26 -18.90 -13.78
C LEU A 242 -5.01 -19.69 -14.86
N ASP A 243 -4.51 -20.88 -15.23
CA ASP A 243 -5.14 -21.77 -16.20
C ASP A 243 -6.52 -22.21 -15.73
N LYS A 244 -6.60 -22.68 -14.49
CA LYS A 244 -7.87 -23.11 -13.91
C LYS A 244 -8.86 -21.96 -13.78
N LEU A 245 -8.40 -20.78 -13.29
CA LEU A 245 -9.25 -19.61 -13.14
C LEU A 245 -9.79 -19.09 -14.49
N ALA A 246 -8.98 -19.18 -15.56
CA ALA A 246 -9.43 -18.84 -16.90
C ALA A 246 -10.65 -19.66 -17.32
N SER A 247 -10.69 -20.96 -16.97
CA SER A 247 -11.83 -21.85 -17.26
C SER A 247 -13.08 -21.55 -16.44
N TYR A 248 -12.94 -20.90 -15.28
CA TYR A 248 -14.04 -20.47 -14.40
C TYR A 248 -14.47 -19.01 -14.63
N THR A 249 -13.75 -18.29 -15.49
CA THR A 249 -14.05 -16.88 -15.82
C THR A 249 -15.23 -16.81 -16.79
N HIS A 250 -16.11 -15.83 -16.57
CA HIS A 250 -17.28 -15.63 -17.44
C HIS A 250 -16.82 -15.36 -18.90
N PRO A 251 -17.35 -16.10 -19.89
CA PRO A 251 -16.80 -16.12 -21.26
C PRO A 251 -16.92 -14.79 -22.01
N SER A 252 -17.79 -13.88 -21.59
CA SER A 252 -17.89 -12.56 -22.20
C SER A 252 -16.89 -11.52 -21.61
N THR A 253 -16.19 -11.88 -20.52
CA THR A 253 -15.24 -11.00 -19.84
C THR A 253 -14.19 -10.40 -20.80
N PRO A 254 -13.46 -11.18 -21.63
CA PRO A 254 -12.44 -10.63 -22.51
C PRO A 254 -12.97 -9.61 -23.51
N ALA A 255 -14.18 -9.82 -24.04
CA ALA A 255 -14.79 -8.94 -25.02
C ALA A 255 -15.21 -7.58 -24.44
N GLN A 256 -15.32 -7.46 -23.13
CA GLN A 256 -15.75 -6.27 -22.39
C GLN A 256 -14.62 -5.66 -21.56
N ALA A 257 -13.50 -6.36 -21.38
CA ALA A 257 -12.34 -5.96 -20.58
C ALA A 257 -11.51 -4.89 -21.32
N ASN A 258 -12.07 -3.72 -21.52
CA ASN A 258 -11.42 -2.59 -22.18
C ASN A 258 -11.84 -1.26 -21.53
N ASN A 259 -11.10 -0.19 -21.82
CA ASN A 259 -11.29 1.13 -21.21
C ASN A 259 -12.67 1.78 -21.45
N GLN A 260 -13.48 1.27 -22.38
CA GLN A 260 -14.82 1.80 -22.65
C GLN A 260 -15.90 0.97 -21.97
N ASP A 261 -15.71 -0.36 -21.88
CA ASP A 261 -16.74 -1.30 -21.47
C ASP A 261 -16.46 -2.00 -20.13
N PHE A 262 -15.37 -1.68 -19.44
CA PHE A 262 -14.93 -2.34 -18.22
C PHE A 262 -15.99 -2.39 -17.10
N THR A 263 -16.86 -1.37 -17.01
CA THR A 263 -17.95 -1.33 -16.03
C THR A 263 -19.02 -2.40 -16.27
N LYS A 264 -19.09 -2.99 -17.48
CA LYS A 264 -19.98 -4.13 -17.75
C LYS A 264 -19.54 -5.37 -16.98
N ASN A 265 -18.22 -5.61 -16.89
CA ASN A 265 -17.69 -6.73 -16.11
C ASN A 265 -17.89 -6.50 -14.61
N GLN A 266 -17.76 -5.26 -14.11
CA GLN A 266 -18.09 -4.93 -12.72
C GLN A 266 -19.59 -5.20 -12.44
N ARG A 267 -20.47 -4.86 -13.39
CA ARG A 267 -21.90 -5.11 -13.25
C ARG A 267 -22.26 -6.61 -13.18
N MET A 268 -21.43 -7.51 -13.74
CA MET A 268 -21.70 -8.97 -13.66
C MET A 268 -21.75 -9.47 -12.22
N VAL A 269 -20.91 -8.93 -11.32
CA VAL A 269 -20.98 -9.27 -9.89
C VAL A 269 -22.29 -8.71 -9.29
N MET A 270 -22.68 -7.52 -9.67
CA MET A 270 -23.91 -6.89 -9.16
C MET A 270 -25.17 -7.63 -9.62
N THR A 271 -25.17 -8.17 -10.85
CA THR A 271 -26.30 -8.92 -11.43
C THR A 271 -26.23 -10.42 -11.17
N ASN A 272 -25.23 -10.88 -10.41
CA ASN A 272 -24.98 -12.30 -10.09
C ASN A 272 -24.66 -13.18 -11.32
N ASP A 273 -24.09 -12.60 -12.38
CA ASP A 273 -23.58 -13.35 -13.53
C ASP A 273 -22.18 -13.93 -13.23
N ALA A 274 -21.45 -13.32 -12.29
CA ALA A 274 -20.18 -13.79 -11.75
C ALA A 274 -20.12 -13.58 -10.22
N LEU A 275 -19.38 -14.44 -9.52
CA LEU A 275 -19.27 -14.35 -8.06
C LEU A 275 -18.21 -13.31 -7.64
N PHE A 276 -17.01 -13.39 -8.19
CA PHE A 276 -15.89 -12.58 -7.77
C PHE A 276 -15.29 -11.73 -8.89
N MET A 277 -14.75 -10.60 -8.48
CA MET A 277 -14.03 -9.68 -9.36
C MET A 277 -12.92 -8.97 -8.58
N PRO A 278 -11.67 -8.92 -9.10
CA PRO A 278 -10.63 -8.09 -8.52
C PRO A 278 -10.93 -6.61 -8.72
N ASN A 279 -10.84 -5.83 -7.66
CA ASN A 279 -10.98 -4.37 -7.71
C ASN A 279 -10.37 -3.74 -6.44
N GLY A 280 -10.47 -2.42 -6.32
CA GLY A 280 -10.15 -1.67 -5.12
C GLY A 280 -11.38 -1.00 -4.51
N THR A 281 -11.21 -0.38 -3.35
CA THR A 281 -12.30 0.25 -2.59
C THR A 281 -13.02 1.38 -3.35
N TRP A 282 -12.43 1.90 -4.41
CA TRP A 282 -13.06 2.90 -5.32
C TRP A 282 -14.26 2.38 -6.11
N ILE A 283 -14.48 1.05 -6.18
CA ILE A 283 -15.58 0.45 -6.93
C ILE A 283 -16.95 0.94 -6.47
N THR A 284 -17.11 1.24 -5.20
CA THR A 284 -18.37 1.76 -4.64
C THR A 284 -18.78 3.07 -5.28
N GLY A 285 -17.81 3.97 -5.50
CA GLY A 285 -18.01 5.23 -6.23
C GLY A 285 -18.22 5.02 -7.73
N GLU A 286 -17.43 4.15 -8.36
CA GLU A 286 -17.56 3.87 -9.81
C GLU A 286 -18.92 3.28 -10.17
N MET A 287 -19.48 2.43 -9.30
CA MET A 287 -20.72 1.70 -9.57
C MET A 287 -21.93 2.27 -8.85
N ALA A 288 -21.83 3.40 -8.16
CA ALA A 288 -22.95 4.02 -7.43
C ALA A 288 -24.20 4.23 -8.31
N GLY A 289 -24.01 4.74 -9.52
CA GLY A 289 -25.13 4.94 -10.46
C GLY A 289 -25.76 3.63 -10.98
N ALA A 290 -25.01 2.53 -10.97
CA ALA A 290 -25.54 1.23 -11.38
C ALA A 290 -26.41 0.59 -10.30
N LEU A 291 -26.16 0.89 -9.01
CA LEU A 291 -26.97 0.43 -7.89
C LEU A 291 -28.43 0.92 -7.99
N GLU A 292 -28.65 2.15 -8.50
CA GLU A 292 -30.00 2.72 -8.63
C GLU A 292 -30.91 1.94 -9.61
N THR A 293 -30.32 1.18 -10.50
CA THR A 293 -31.03 0.43 -11.57
C THR A 293 -30.98 -1.09 -11.35
N LEU A 294 -30.46 -1.55 -10.22
CA LEU A 294 -30.34 -2.97 -9.92
C LEU A 294 -31.69 -3.53 -9.47
N GLU A 295 -32.04 -4.72 -9.96
CA GLU A 295 -33.33 -5.36 -9.66
C GLU A 295 -33.24 -6.40 -8.53
N ASN A 296 -32.03 -6.87 -8.20
CA ASN A 296 -31.77 -7.85 -7.14
C ASN A 296 -31.19 -7.17 -5.89
N ASP A 297 -31.28 -7.86 -4.76
CA ASP A 297 -30.65 -7.44 -3.54
C ASP A 297 -29.11 -7.51 -3.68
N PHE A 298 -28.44 -6.43 -3.29
CA PHE A 298 -27.00 -6.31 -3.44
C PHE A 298 -26.38 -5.56 -2.26
N ALA A 299 -25.21 -6.04 -1.84
CA ALA A 299 -24.27 -5.31 -1.00
C ALA A 299 -22.85 -5.75 -1.37
N TRP A 300 -21.92 -4.80 -1.41
CA TRP A 300 -20.54 -5.11 -1.64
C TRP A 300 -19.95 -5.91 -0.48
N GLY A 301 -19.40 -7.09 -0.77
CA GLY A 301 -18.46 -7.79 0.06
C GLY A 301 -17.06 -7.71 -0.57
N MET A 302 -16.01 -7.82 0.25
CA MET A 302 -14.63 -7.90 -0.21
C MET A 302 -13.87 -8.95 0.61
N THR A 303 -13.01 -9.71 -0.05
CA THR A 303 -12.11 -10.66 0.59
C THR A 303 -10.70 -10.56 -0.02
N ALA A 304 -9.70 -10.99 0.74
CA ALA A 304 -8.34 -11.14 0.22
C ALA A 304 -8.27 -12.27 -0.83
N VAL A 305 -7.20 -12.27 -1.62
CA VAL A 305 -6.87 -13.42 -2.47
C VAL A 305 -6.56 -14.61 -1.58
N PRO A 306 -7.23 -15.77 -1.77
CA PRO A 306 -7.06 -16.94 -0.93
C PRO A 306 -5.62 -17.43 -0.85
N ALA A 307 -5.24 -17.95 0.32
CA ALA A 307 -3.91 -18.49 0.52
C ALA A 307 -3.68 -19.73 -0.36
N ALA A 308 -2.53 -19.78 -1.03
CA ALA A 308 -1.97 -20.99 -1.62
C ALA A 308 -0.69 -21.42 -0.87
N GLY A 309 -0.15 -20.53 -0.03
CA GLY A 309 0.95 -20.72 0.90
C GLY A 309 0.52 -20.43 2.34
N GLU A 310 1.25 -19.57 3.04
CA GLU A 310 1.08 -19.35 4.49
C GLU A 310 -0.11 -18.46 4.85
N ALA A 311 -0.45 -17.47 4.03
CA ALA A 311 -1.46 -16.46 4.35
C ALA A 311 -2.21 -15.96 3.11
N PRO A 312 -3.45 -15.45 3.26
CA PRO A 312 -4.11 -14.67 2.24
C PRO A 312 -3.42 -13.29 2.10
N TYR A 313 -3.49 -12.72 0.91
CA TYR A 313 -2.94 -11.40 0.64
C TYR A 313 -3.95 -10.48 -0.04
N SER A 314 -3.85 -9.19 0.27
CA SER A 314 -4.56 -8.11 -0.40
C SER A 314 -3.54 -7.11 -0.91
N PHE A 315 -3.57 -6.80 -2.20
CA PHE A 315 -2.75 -5.73 -2.74
C PHE A 315 -3.29 -4.38 -2.26
N CYS A 316 -2.40 -3.42 -2.06
CA CYS A 316 -2.82 -2.06 -1.78
C CYS A 316 -1.93 -1.03 -2.48
N TRP A 317 -2.57 0.04 -2.89
CA TRP A 317 -1.90 1.30 -3.21
C TRP A 317 -1.74 2.08 -1.92
N PHE A 318 -0.58 2.69 -1.68
CA PHE A 318 -0.37 3.49 -0.49
C PHE A 318 0.56 4.68 -0.75
N GLU A 319 0.36 5.73 0.03
CA GLU A 319 1.18 6.92 0.05
C GLU A 319 2.20 6.82 1.19
N GLN A 320 3.26 7.63 1.13
CA GLN A 320 4.35 7.57 2.10
C GLN A 320 4.67 8.96 2.65
N ALA A 321 5.18 8.98 3.88
CA ALA A 321 5.85 10.13 4.45
C ALA A 321 7.35 9.82 4.62
N TRP A 322 8.21 10.81 4.40
CA TRP A 322 9.65 10.66 4.51
C TRP A 322 10.33 11.94 4.97
N ILE A 323 11.52 11.79 5.50
CA ILE A 323 12.38 12.89 5.96
C ILE A 323 13.55 13.00 4.97
N PRO A 324 13.78 14.15 4.32
CA PRO A 324 15.00 14.36 3.53
C PRO A 324 16.24 14.28 4.41
N ALA A 325 17.33 13.70 3.91
CA ALA A 325 18.60 13.67 4.63
C ALA A 325 19.19 15.07 4.90
N GLY A 326 18.71 16.09 4.16
CA GLY A 326 19.09 17.49 4.35
C GLY A 326 18.15 18.29 5.28
N ALA A 327 17.20 17.66 5.95
CA ALA A 327 16.32 18.33 6.91
C ALA A 327 17.11 18.93 8.09
N GLU A 328 16.65 20.07 8.58
CA GLU A 328 17.35 20.81 9.65
C GLU A 328 16.94 20.36 11.05
N HIS A 329 15.68 19.92 11.24
CA HIS A 329 15.08 19.60 12.55
C HIS A 329 14.71 18.12 12.65
N ILE A 330 15.72 17.23 12.51
CA ILE A 330 15.49 15.77 12.44
C ILE A 330 14.72 15.22 13.65
N ALA A 331 15.10 15.62 14.87
CA ALA A 331 14.49 15.08 16.09
C ALA A 331 13.00 15.47 16.22
N GLU A 332 12.64 16.66 15.78
CA GLU A 332 11.26 17.15 15.76
C GLU A 332 10.48 16.58 14.57
N ALA A 333 11.13 16.37 13.43
CA ALA A 333 10.57 15.68 12.28
C ALA A 333 10.22 14.22 12.61
N GLU A 334 11.08 13.50 13.33
CA GLU A 334 10.82 12.15 13.84
C GLU A 334 9.60 12.11 14.77
N GLN A 335 9.46 13.12 15.66
CA GLN A 335 8.27 13.23 16.52
C GLN A 335 7.01 13.49 15.71
N PHE A 336 7.08 14.33 14.65
CA PHE A 336 5.94 14.56 13.77
C PHE A 336 5.54 13.30 13.01
N VAL A 337 6.50 12.58 12.43
CA VAL A 337 6.24 11.30 11.76
C VAL A 337 5.61 10.29 12.73
N ALA A 338 6.11 10.21 13.97
CA ALA A 338 5.50 9.34 14.99
C ALA A 338 4.07 9.79 15.33
N PHE A 339 3.82 11.10 15.47
CA PHE A 339 2.50 11.64 15.78
C PHE A 339 1.47 11.39 14.67
N LEU A 340 1.89 11.29 13.41
CA LEU A 340 0.98 10.93 12.31
C LEU A 340 0.21 9.62 12.56
N TYR A 341 0.72 8.74 13.43
CA TYR A 341 0.09 7.47 13.81
C TYR A 341 -0.66 7.53 15.14
N SER A 342 -0.84 8.73 15.73
CA SER A 342 -1.66 8.88 16.92
C SER A 342 -3.14 8.63 16.63
N ASP A 343 -3.90 8.23 17.65
CA ASP A 343 -5.36 8.07 17.52
C ASP A 343 -6.02 9.37 17.07
N VAL A 344 -5.54 10.51 17.57
CA VAL A 344 -6.03 11.84 17.16
C VAL A 344 -5.77 12.10 15.67
N ALA A 345 -4.56 11.83 15.17
CA ALA A 345 -4.26 12.00 13.75
C ALA A 345 -5.06 11.02 12.89
N ALA A 346 -5.19 9.75 13.33
CA ALA A 346 -5.95 8.73 12.63
C ALA A 346 -7.44 9.11 12.49
N GLU A 347 -8.07 9.62 13.55
CA GLU A 347 -9.45 10.12 13.50
C GLU A 347 -9.61 11.30 12.54
N ILE A 348 -8.68 12.26 12.54
CA ILE A 348 -8.69 13.41 11.61
C ILE A 348 -8.58 12.91 10.17
N PHE A 349 -7.61 12.03 9.89
CA PHE A 349 -7.41 11.46 8.56
C PHE A 349 -8.60 10.64 8.08
N ALA A 350 -9.10 9.72 8.90
CA ALA A 350 -10.24 8.86 8.57
C ALA A 350 -11.50 9.68 8.27
N SER A 351 -11.76 10.76 9.04
CA SER A 351 -12.90 11.66 8.81
C SER A 351 -12.87 12.35 7.46
N ALA A 352 -11.68 12.52 6.86
CA ALA A 352 -11.48 13.09 5.54
C ALA A 352 -11.38 12.02 4.42
N GLY A 353 -11.50 10.73 4.76
CA GLY A 353 -11.38 9.64 3.79
C GLY A 353 -9.94 9.19 3.51
N ALA A 354 -8.98 9.64 4.30
CA ALA A 354 -7.57 9.27 4.19
C ALA A 354 -7.25 8.16 5.22
N MET A 355 -7.34 6.90 4.80
CA MET A 355 -7.22 5.75 5.69
C MET A 355 -5.75 5.35 5.87
N GLN A 356 -5.30 5.25 7.13
CA GLN A 356 -3.95 4.80 7.44
C GLN A 356 -3.88 3.28 7.62
N PRO A 357 -2.73 2.63 7.30
CA PRO A 357 -2.56 1.19 7.44
C PRO A 357 -2.23 0.80 8.90
N ILE A 358 -3.12 1.16 9.82
CA ILE A 358 -3.00 0.84 11.24
C ILE A 358 -4.03 -0.22 11.63
N LEU A 359 -3.66 -1.06 12.59
CA LEU A 359 -4.55 -2.06 13.18
C LEU A 359 -5.73 -1.37 13.86
N GLY A 360 -6.94 -1.88 13.66
CA GLY A 360 -8.15 -1.31 14.22
C GLY A 360 -8.67 -0.08 13.49
N ILE A 361 -8.13 0.32 12.34
CA ILE A 361 -8.64 1.47 11.56
C ILE A 361 -10.13 1.30 11.22
N ALA A 362 -10.59 0.07 11.03
CA ALA A 362 -11.99 -0.23 10.73
C ALA A 362 -12.95 0.22 11.83
N ASP A 363 -12.51 0.27 13.08
CA ASP A 363 -13.32 0.73 14.22
C ASP A 363 -13.64 2.24 14.16
N MET A 364 -12.89 2.99 13.34
CA MET A 364 -13.08 4.44 13.12
C MET A 364 -13.99 4.71 11.91
N LEU A 365 -14.46 3.68 11.19
CA LEU A 365 -15.16 3.79 9.93
C LEU A 365 -16.63 3.41 10.05
N GLU A 366 -17.39 3.76 9.02
CA GLU A 366 -18.82 3.42 8.90
C GLU A 366 -19.12 2.78 7.52
N GLY A 367 -20.23 2.04 7.47
CA GLY A 367 -20.73 1.45 6.22
C GLY A 367 -19.80 0.37 5.66
N GLU A 368 -19.68 0.32 4.34
CA GLU A 368 -18.90 -0.71 3.62
C GLU A 368 -17.40 -0.59 3.89
N ASN A 369 -16.91 0.59 4.25
CA ASN A 369 -15.49 0.79 4.59
C ASN A 369 -15.05 -0.03 5.80
N VAL A 370 -15.93 -0.28 6.76
CA VAL A 370 -15.62 -1.17 7.90
C VAL A 370 -15.15 -2.54 7.39
N LEU A 371 -15.87 -3.12 6.43
CA LEU A 371 -15.51 -4.41 5.85
C LEU A 371 -14.20 -4.33 5.07
N PHE A 372 -14.06 -3.32 4.22
CA PHE A 372 -12.90 -3.22 3.32
C PHE A 372 -11.59 -3.01 4.07
N TYR A 373 -11.59 -2.15 5.06
CA TYR A 373 -10.39 -1.81 5.81
C TYR A 373 -10.10 -2.77 6.98
N SER A 374 -11.04 -3.63 7.36
CA SER A 374 -10.80 -4.72 8.33
C SER A 374 -10.02 -5.90 7.75
N ILE A 375 -9.72 -5.91 6.44
CA ILE A 375 -9.12 -7.05 5.75
C ILE A 375 -7.78 -7.48 6.37
N TYR A 376 -6.98 -6.53 6.84
CA TYR A 376 -5.70 -6.81 7.49
C TYR A 376 -5.87 -7.19 8.97
N ASP A 377 -6.89 -6.69 9.65
CA ASP A 377 -7.27 -7.13 11.01
C ASP A 377 -7.74 -8.60 11.01
N ASN A 378 -8.33 -9.04 9.90
CA ASN A 378 -8.80 -10.41 9.70
C ASN A 378 -7.69 -11.38 9.21
N GLY A 379 -6.42 -10.95 9.24
CA GLY A 379 -5.25 -11.80 9.03
C GLY A 379 -4.72 -11.85 7.60
N ALA A 380 -5.27 -11.07 6.66
CA ALA A 380 -4.61 -10.86 5.38
C ALA A 380 -3.33 -10.04 5.56
N LYS A 381 -2.33 -10.33 4.74
CA LYS A 381 -1.12 -9.50 4.64
C LYS A 381 -1.24 -8.54 3.47
N ALA A 382 -0.60 -7.38 3.59
CA ALA A 382 -0.54 -6.43 2.49
C ALA A 382 0.50 -6.89 1.45
N ALA A 383 0.08 -6.91 0.17
CA ALA A 383 0.96 -7.04 -0.97
C ALA A 383 1.19 -5.65 -1.58
N MET A 384 2.43 -5.27 -1.80
CA MET A 384 2.81 -3.96 -2.32
C MET A 384 4.01 -4.09 -3.26
N GLY A 385 4.18 -3.11 -4.13
CA GLY A 385 5.26 -3.11 -5.10
C GLY A 385 4.75 -3.30 -6.53
N GLY A 386 5.66 -3.53 -7.44
CA GLY A 386 5.37 -3.68 -8.86
C GLY A 386 6.59 -4.20 -9.61
N PHE A 387 6.47 -4.27 -10.92
CA PHE A 387 7.56 -4.71 -11.78
C PHE A 387 8.70 -3.69 -11.81
N ALA A 388 9.93 -4.19 -11.74
CA ALA A 388 11.14 -3.38 -11.87
C ALA A 388 11.20 -2.69 -13.23
N ALA A 389 11.68 -1.45 -13.23
CA ALA A 389 11.80 -0.66 -14.45
C ALA A 389 12.91 -1.21 -15.36
N PHE A 390 12.66 -1.18 -16.66
CA PHE A 390 13.63 -1.60 -17.69
C PHE A 390 13.64 -0.61 -18.87
N GLY A 391 14.71 -0.65 -19.65
CA GLY A 391 14.85 0.16 -20.87
C GLY A 391 13.83 -0.22 -21.94
N GLU A 392 13.57 0.67 -22.89
CA GLU A 392 12.61 0.43 -23.97
C GLU A 392 13.01 -0.81 -24.81
N ILE A 393 12.06 -1.75 -24.93
CA ILE A 393 12.18 -2.96 -25.76
C ILE A 393 11.01 -2.95 -26.76
N PRO A 394 11.26 -2.89 -28.09
CA PRO A 394 10.19 -2.83 -29.06
C PRO A 394 9.19 -3.99 -28.93
N GLY A 395 7.92 -3.68 -28.66
CA GLY A 395 6.84 -4.66 -28.56
C GLY A 395 6.79 -5.45 -27.25
N VAL A 396 7.59 -5.06 -26.23
CA VAL A 396 7.60 -5.71 -24.91
C VAL A 396 7.39 -4.65 -23.84
N ASP A 397 6.31 -4.78 -23.12
CA ASP A 397 6.00 -4.02 -21.91
C ASP A 397 5.32 -4.93 -20.87
N VAL A 398 5.15 -4.44 -19.65
CA VAL A 398 4.55 -5.18 -18.53
C VAL A 398 3.13 -5.64 -18.87
N SER A 399 2.28 -4.73 -19.38
CA SER A 399 0.89 -5.05 -19.66
C SER A 399 0.73 -6.10 -20.75
N SER A 400 1.42 -5.92 -21.88
CA SER A 400 1.39 -6.87 -23.01
C SER A 400 2.04 -8.20 -22.69
N THR A 401 2.90 -8.27 -21.66
CA THR A 401 3.56 -9.51 -21.25
C THR A 401 2.72 -10.30 -20.26
N PHE A 402 2.24 -9.66 -19.19
CA PHE A 402 1.67 -10.37 -18.03
C PHE A 402 0.16 -10.29 -17.93
N PHE A 403 -0.48 -9.22 -18.40
CA PHE A 403 -1.92 -8.98 -18.16
C PHE A 403 -2.79 -9.15 -19.39
N THR A 404 -2.50 -8.47 -20.47
CA THR A 404 -3.30 -8.55 -21.72
C THR A 404 -3.47 -9.98 -22.25
N PRO A 405 -2.47 -10.89 -22.19
CA PRO A 405 -2.65 -12.27 -22.66
C PRO A 405 -3.64 -13.10 -21.85
N ILE A 406 -4.02 -12.66 -20.64
CA ILE A 406 -5.09 -13.31 -19.86
C ILE A 406 -6.42 -13.30 -20.63
N ASP A 407 -6.73 -12.21 -21.36
CA ASP A 407 -7.92 -12.18 -22.23
C ASP A 407 -7.89 -13.30 -23.28
N SER A 408 -6.73 -13.58 -23.84
CA SER A 408 -6.52 -14.63 -24.82
C SER A 408 -6.61 -16.04 -24.21
N LEU A 409 -6.11 -16.18 -22.98
CA LEU A 409 -6.20 -17.44 -22.21
C LEU A 409 -7.66 -17.76 -21.88
N VAL A 410 -8.41 -16.80 -21.35
CA VAL A 410 -9.85 -16.93 -21.05
C VAL A 410 -10.67 -17.21 -22.31
N ALA A 411 -10.34 -16.57 -23.43
CA ALA A 411 -10.98 -16.82 -24.73
C ALA A 411 -10.58 -18.17 -25.36
N GLY A 412 -9.60 -18.89 -24.80
CA GLY A 412 -9.09 -20.16 -25.32
C GLY A 412 -8.32 -20.02 -26.65
N THR A 413 -7.81 -18.82 -26.94
CA THR A 413 -7.03 -18.55 -28.18
C THR A 413 -5.54 -18.82 -28.00
N ILE A 414 -5.07 -18.88 -26.75
CA ILE A 414 -3.76 -19.41 -26.37
C ILE A 414 -3.93 -20.42 -25.22
N THR A 415 -2.93 -21.27 -25.06
CA THR A 415 -2.83 -22.20 -23.93
C THR A 415 -2.02 -21.59 -22.78
N ILE A 416 -2.07 -22.22 -21.60
CA ILE A 416 -1.20 -21.81 -20.49
C ILE A 416 0.30 -22.01 -20.82
N ASP A 417 0.63 -23.01 -21.64
CA ASP A 417 2.00 -23.23 -22.09
C ASP A 417 2.48 -22.09 -23.01
N ASP A 418 1.61 -21.59 -23.92
CA ASP A 418 1.91 -20.42 -24.74
C ASP A 418 2.13 -19.17 -23.90
N TYR A 419 1.27 -18.97 -22.87
CA TYR A 419 1.43 -17.89 -21.89
C TYR A 419 2.76 -18.02 -21.13
N ALA A 420 3.06 -19.21 -20.63
CA ALA A 420 4.30 -19.47 -19.87
C ALA A 420 5.55 -19.22 -20.72
N GLU A 421 5.55 -19.62 -21.99
CA GLU A 421 6.65 -19.33 -22.92
C GLU A 421 6.83 -17.82 -23.14
N GLN A 422 5.73 -17.10 -23.34
CA GLN A 422 5.74 -15.65 -23.52
C GLN A 422 6.31 -14.93 -22.31
N VAL A 423 5.80 -15.21 -21.10
CA VAL A 423 6.25 -14.51 -19.88
C VAL A 423 7.72 -14.80 -19.57
N LYS A 424 8.20 -16.03 -19.78
CA LYS A 424 9.61 -16.41 -19.62
C LYS A 424 10.51 -15.68 -20.61
N THR A 425 10.12 -15.67 -21.88
CA THR A 425 10.89 -15.01 -22.94
C THR A 425 10.99 -13.51 -22.70
N ASN A 426 9.86 -12.85 -22.41
CA ASN A 426 9.85 -11.42 -22.21
C ASN A 426 10.51 -11.01 -20.87
N SER A 427 10.36 -11.82 -19.81
CA SER A 427 11.09 -11.59 -18.55
C SER A 427 12.60 -11.64 -18.74
N ALA A 428 13.12 -12.55 -19.58
CA ALA A 428 14.54 -12.59 -19.89
C ALA A 428 15.00 -11.29 -20.60
N MET A 429 14.22 -10.81 -21.58
CA MET A 429 14.52 -9.53 -22.26
C MET A 429 14.46 -8.33 -21.31
N MET A 430 13.46 -8.29 -20.41
CA MET A 430 13.31 -7.22 -19.40
C MET A 430 14.49 -7.23 -18.42
N ARG A 431 14.89 -8.42 -17.93
CA ARG A 431 16.05 -8.59 -17.04
C ARG A 431 17.35 -8.09 -17.69
N ASP A 432 17.58 -8.40 -18.95
CA ASP A 432 18.78 -7.96 -19.68
C ASP A 432 18.82 -6.44 -19.93
N ASN A 433 17.70 -5.74 -19.72
CA ASN A 433 17.51 -4.31 -19.91
C ASN A 433 17.10 -3.57 -18.63
N LEU A 434 17.28 -4.18 -17.44
CA LEU A 434 16.96 -3.51 -16.17
C LEU A 434 17.66 -2.16 -16.06
N LEU A 435 16.90 -1.17 -15.59
CA LEU A 435 17.43 0.13 -15.21
C LEU A 435 17.93 0.01 -13.76
N GLY A 436 19.25 0.06 -13.59
CA GLY A 436 19.92 -0.01 -12.28
C GLY A 436 19.87 1.30 -11.51
#